data_b1d8123e3ddb8b2aaec12db5e2af995c
#
_entry.id   b1d8123e3ddb8b2aaec12db5e2af995c
#
_cell.length_a   1.000
_cell.length_b   1.000
_cell.length_c   1.000
_cell.angle_alpha   90.00
_cell.angle_beta   90.00
_cell.angle_gamma   90.00
#
_symmetry.space_group_name_H-M   'P 1'
#
loop_
_entity.id
_entity.type
_entity.pdbx_description
1 polymer ?
#
loop_
_entity_poly.entity_id
_entity_poly.type
_entity_poly.pdbx_seq_one_letter_code
_entity_poly.pdbx_strand_id
1 'polypeptide(L)'
;MTAQPTPDHLVTDRSLLSTKAYGTGQHLAARQSLYQWQTPSHDLPGIVVNELADVRGAVADVGCGNGKFVARVRKDRPDLVVLPMDVSHGILGAIPGALVADAQQLPITTGALGAVLALHMLYHVEDQAQAVRELGRVLAPGGIAIVSTNSRTDKLELEHLWRQAAGDVLGIQEGPARVQLSARFTMEDAPAILGTVFGEIRTIPLPGVIEVTDAEPVVAHLASYEAWADKMGVPFRETIERARERVNETIQEEGSFRVTCLGGMLVCQ
;
A
#
# COMPACT_ATOMS: atom_id res chain seq x y z
N MET A 1 -23.43 -12.28 -4.77
CA MET A 1 -22.84 -12.83 -3.51
C MET A 1 -21.75 -11.85 -3.09
N THR A 2 -21.81 -11.30 -1.89
CA THR A 2 -20.75 -10.45 -1.35
C THR A 2 -19.52 -11.30 -1.12
N ALA A 3 -18.36 -10.86 -1.66
CA ALA A 3 -17.08 -11.51 -1.39
C ALA A 3 -16.90 -11.68 0.12
N GLN A 4 -16.46 -12.86 0.57
CA GLN A 4 -16.07 -13.00 1.97
C GLN A 4 -14.85 -12.09 2.20
N PRO A 5 -14.88 -11.26 3.25
CA PRO A 5 -13.76 -10.37 3.53
C PRO A 5 -12.50 -11.20 3.80
N THR A 6 -11.35 -10.69 3.35
CA THR A 6 -10.04 -11.25 3.71
C THR A 6 -9.95 -11.33 5.24
N PRO A 7 -9.67 -12.50 5.84
CA PRO A 7 -9.49 -12.58 7.29
C PRO A 7 -8.36 -11.65 7.74
N ASP A 8 -8.60 -10.82 8.75
CA ASP A 8 -7.69 -9.78 9.22
C ASP A 8 -6.27 -10.29 9.50
N HIS A 9 -6.15 -11.48 10.12
CA HIS A 9 -4.86 -12.09 10.45
C HIS A 9 -3.99 -12.39 9.21
N LEU A 10 -4.55 -12.50 8.01
CA LEU A 10 -3.77 -12.77 6.79
C LEU A 10 -2.94 -11.56 6.36
N VAL A 11 -3.41 -10.36 6.64
CA VAL A 11 -2.72 -9.12 6.25
C VAL A 11 -1.98 -8.45 7.39
N THR A 12 -2.12 -8.96 8.63
CA THR A 12 -1.43 -8.45 9.84
C THR A 12 -0.42 -9.42 10.43
N ASP A 13 -0.31 -10.65 9.91
CA ASP A 13 0.67 -11.62 10.38
C ASP A 13 2.11 -11.11 10.15
N ARG A 14 2.75 -10.66 11.25
CA ARG A 14 4.11 -10.13 11.22
C ARG A 14 5.13 -11.10 10.63
N SER A 15 5.02 -12.38 10.94
CA SER A 15 5.95 -13.37 10.41
C SER A 15 5.83 -13.45 8.90
N LEU A 16 4.61 -13.56 8.38
CA LEU A 16 4.35 -13.58 6.95
C LEU A 16 4.79 -12.28 6.27
N LEU A 17 4.46 -11.12 6.87
CA LEU A 17 4.83 -9.81 6.34
C LEU A 17 6.35 -9.65 6.26
N SER A 18 7.08 -9.93 7.35
CA SER A 18 8.52 -9.66 7.43
C SER A 18 9.39 -10.69 6.72
N THR A 19 8.91 -11.93 6.51
CA THR A 19 9.73 -13.00 5.92
C THR A 19 9.38 -13.30 4.47
N LYS A 20 8.09 -13.21 4.07
CA LYS A 20 7.62 -13.57 2.74
C LYS A 20 7.18 -12.35 1.93
N ALA A 21 6.20 -11.58 2.43
CA ALA A 21 5.58 -10.52 1.66
C ALA A 21 6.50 -9.32 1.44
N TYR A 22 7.28 -8.96 2.46
CA TYR A 22 8.22 -7.85 2.49
C TYR A 22 9.61 -8.26 3.01
N GLY A 23 9.94 -9.55 2.94
CA GLY A 23 11.29 -10.05 3.24
C GLY A 23 12.34 -9.48 2.28
N THR A 24 11.92 -9.07 1.10
CA THR A 24 12.68 -8.30 0.11
C THR A 24 11.80 -7.21 -0.50
N GLY A 25 12.40 -6.26 -1.21
CA GLY A 25 11.65 -5.23 -1.95
C GLY A 25 10.96 -5.72 -3.24
N GLN A 26 11.16 -6.98 -3.66
CA GLN A 26 10.77 -7.47 -4.99
C GLN A 26 9.24 -7.42 -5.20
N HIS A 27 8.44 -8.00 -4.30
CA HIS A 27 6.99 -8.00 -4.42
C HIS A 27 6.41 -6.58 -4.34
N LEU A 28 6.97 -5.73 -3.49
CA LEU A 28 6.57 -4.32 -3.41
C LEU A 28 6.89 -3.58 -4.71
N ALA A 29 8.07 -3.78 -5.28
CA ALA A 29 8.45 -3.19 -6.56
C ALA A 29 7.52 -3.64 -7.70
N ALA A 30 7.16 -4.92 -7.76
CA ALA A 30 6.22 -5.45 -8.75
C ALA A 30 4.82 -4.82 -8.60
N ARG A 31 4.32 -4.60 -7.37
CA ARG A 31 3.06 -3.89 -7.15
C ARG A 31 3.14 -2.42 -7.57
N GLN A 32 4.26 -1.76 -7.28
CA GLN A 32 4.47 -0.35 -7.63
C GLN A 32 4.68 -0.15 -9.14
N SER A 33 5.26 -1.11 -9.85
CA SER A 33 5.54 -0.98 -11.29
C SER A 33 4.28 -0.89 -12.14
N LEU A 34 3.15 -1.44 -11.70
CA LEU A 34 1.89 -1.35 -12.43
C LEU A 34 1.43 0.12 -12.62
N TYR A 35 1.74 1.00 -11.67
CA TYR A 35 1.34 2.42 -11.75
C TYR A 35 2.09 3.25 -12.81
N GLN A 36 3.16 2.72 -13.43
CA GLN A 36 3.82 3.39 -14.56
C GLN A 36 2.88 3.54 -15.78
N TRP A 37 1.83 2.73 -15.86
CA TRP A 37 0.82 2.73 -16.91
C TRP A 37 -0.41 3.56 -16.56
N GLN A 38 -0.39 4.27 -15.42
CA GLN A 38 -1.52 5.06 -14.95
C GLN A 38 -1.59 6.44 -15.61
N THR A 39 -2.80 6.82 -16.03
CA THR A 39 -3.14 8.16 -16.49
C THR A 39 -4.31 8.72 -15.66
N PRO A 40 -4.22 9.94 -15.08
CA PRO A 40 -2.99 10.73 -14.98
C PRO A 40 -1.92 10.04 -14.09
N SER A 41 -0.66 10.26 -14.41
CA SER A 41 0.45 9.82 -13.55
C SER A 41 0.53 10.71 -12.31
N HIS A 42 0.69 10.11 -11.13
CA HIS A 42 0.85 10.84 -9.86
C HIS A 42 2.26 10.64 -9.30
N ASP A 43 2.99 11.74 -9.13
CA ASP A 43 4.27 11.73 -8.39
C ASP A 43 4.00 11.74 -6.88
N LEU A 44 3.62 10.57 -6.33
CA LEU A 44 3.30 10.44 -4.91
C LEU A 44 4.40 10.98 -3.99
N PRO A 45 5.69 10.66 -4.18
CA PRO A 45 6.76 11.25 -3.38
C PRO A 45 6.85 12.77 -3.52
N GLY A 46 6.59 13.33 -4.71
CA GLY A 46 6.56 14.78 -4.92
C GLY A 46 5.40 15.45 -4.18
N ILE A 47 4.22 14.82 -4.16
CA ILE A 47 3.09 15.30 -3.36
C ILE A 47 3.46 15.35 -1.87
N VAL A 48 4.08 14.28 -1.34
CA VAL A 48 4.57 14.26 0.06
C VAL A 48 5.56 15.39 0.31
N VAL A 49 6.53 15.61 -0.58
CA VAL A 49 7.51 16.71 -0.44
C VAL A 49 6.81 18.07 -0.39
N ASN A 50 5.79 18.30 -1.22
CA ASN A 50 5.01 19.54 -1.21
C ASN A 50 4.25 19.73 0.11
N GLU A 51 3.64 18.67 0.64
CA GLU A 51 2.96 18.75 1.95
C GLU A 51 3.95 19.01 3.11
N LEU A 52 5.20 18.63 2.96
CA LEU A 52 6.26 18.91 3.92
C LEU A 52 6.87 20.32 3.80
N ALA A 53 6.38 21.21 2.91
CA ALA A 53 7.01 22.50 2.59
C ALA A 53 7.32 23.36 3.84
N ASP A 54 6.39 23.44 4.78
CA ASP A 54 6.51 24.23 6.00
C ASP A 54 7.05 23.44 7.21
N VAL A 55 7.24 22.13 7.05
CA VAL A 55 7.76 21.26 8.12
C VAL A 55 9.23 21.57 8.40
N ARG A 56 9.62 21.48 9.66
CA ARG A 56 11.00 21.67 10.13
C ARG A 56 11.40 20.51 11.05
N GLY A 57 12.69 20.25 11.13
CA GLY A 57 13.27 19.26 12.04
C GLY A 57 13.21 17.83 11.52
N ALA A 58 12.67 16.92 12.33
CA ALA A 58 12.67 15.49 12.01
C ALA A 58 11.33 15.03 11.42
N VAL A 59 11.41 14.08 10.47
CA VAL A 59 10.27 13.41 9.82
C VAL A 59 10.49 11.91 9.92
N ALA A 60 9.54 11.16 10.47
CA ALA A 60 9.60 9.70 10.42
C ALA A 60 8.78 9.17 9.25
N ASP A 61 9.32 8.18 8.52
CA ASP A 61 8.60 7.39 7.51
C ASP A 61 8.36 5.99 8.12
N VAL A 62 7.15 5.77 8.63
CA VAL A 62 6.73 4.55 9.33
C VAL A 62 6.14 3.58 8.33
N GLY A 63 6.73 2.38 8.26
CA GLY A 63 6.46 1.42 7.18
C GLY A 63 7.07 1.89 5.86
N CYS A 64 8.33 2.37 5.89
CA CYS A 64 8.99 3.01 4.75
C CYS A 64 9.27 2.05 3.56
N GLY A 65 9.10 0.75 3.76
CA GLY A 65 9.27 -0.26 2.74
C GLY A 65 10.66 -0.18 2.06
N ASN A 66 10.68 -0.08 0.73
CA ASN A 66 11.91 0.02 -0.05
C ASN A 66 12.57 1.43 -0.03
N GLY A 67 12.06 2.36 0.76
CA GLY A 67 12.64 3.69 0.95
C GLY A 67 12.42 4.69 -0.19
N LYS A 68 11.49 4.45 -1.10
CA LYS A 68 11.20 5.35 -2.23
C LYS A 68 10.87 6.78 -1.78
N PHE A 69 10.03 6.93 -0.76
CA PHE A 69 9.68 8.23 -0.19
C PHE A 69 10.85 8.83 0.58
N VAL A 70 11.54 8.04 1.38
CA VAL A 70 12.76 8.45 2.10
C VAL A 70 13.79 9.07 1.16
N ALA A 71 14.10 8.38 0.04
CA ALA A 71 15.07 8.86 -0.93
C ALA A 71 14.67 10.19 -1.55
N ARG A 72 13.38 10.36 -1.88
CA ARG A 72 12.87 11.59 -2.48
C ARG A 72 12.86 12.75 -1.47
N VAL A 73 12.39 12.52 -0.23
CA VAL A 73 12.38 13.57 0.81
C VAL A 73 13.81 14.01 1.13
N ARG A 74 14.76 13.08 1.31
CA ARG A 74 16.17 13.42 1.55
C ARG A 74 16.80 14.24 0.42
N LYS A 75 16.41 13.95 -0.83
CA LYS A 75 16.90 14.67 -2.00
C LYS A 75 16.35 16.09 -2.08
N ASP A 76 15.03 16.26 -1.94
CA ASP A 76 14.34 17.51 -2.22
C ASP A 76 14.24 18.41 -0.96
N ARG A 77 14.37 17.81 0.24
CA ARG A 77 14.34 18.48 1.56
C ARG A 77 15.56 18.06 2.40
N PRO A 78 16.79 18.43 1.98
CA PRO A 78 18.03 18.08 2.70
C PRO A 78 18.15 18.78 4.08
N ASP A 79 17.27 19.74 4.36
CA ASP A 79 17.11 20.41 5.64
C ASP A 79 16.39 19.56 6.70
N LEU A 80 15.68 18.49 6.28
CA LEU A 80 14.95 17.62 7.17
C LEU A 80 15.78 16.38 7.57
N VAL A 81 15.64 15.96 8.84
CA VAL A 81 16.18 14.69 9.31
C VAL A 81 15.15 13.60 9.07
N VAL A 82 15.36 12.71 8.09
CA VAL A 82 14.42 11.65 7.75
C VAL A 82 14.78 10.35 8.47
N LEU A 83 13.84 9.82 9.26
CA LEU A 83 13.95 8.60 10.07
C LEU A 83 13.14 7.47 9.41
N PRO A 84 13.75 6.60 8.59
CA PRO A 84 13.05 5.47 7.98
C PRO A 84 12.84 4.35 9.00
N MET A 85 11.62 3.82 9.06
CA MET A 85 11.22 2.75 9.97
C MET A 85 10.35 1.72 9.26
N ASP A 86 10.59 0.45 9.51
CA ASP A 86 9.73 -0.65 9.04
C ASP A 86 9.79 -1.81 10.03
N VAL A 87 8.74 -2.62 10.12
CA VAL A 87 8.71 -3.81 10.96
C VAL A 87 9.55 -4.94 10.36
N SER A 88 9.76 -4.92 9.05
CA SER A 88 10.53 -5.93 8.31
C SER A 88 11.99 -5.50 8.16
N HIS A 89 12.89 -6.17 8.88
CA HIS A 89 14.33 -5.96 8.72
C HIS A 89 14.79 -6.18 7.26
N GLY A 90 14.23 -7.18 6.58
CA GLY A 90 14.66 -7.57 5.23
C GLY A 90 14.41 -6.49 4.18
N ILE A 91 13.27 -5.77 4.25
CA ILE A 91 12.95 -4.72 3.27
C ILE A 91 13.78 -3.45 3.47
N LEU A 92 14.24 -3.20 4.70
CA LEU A 92 15.07 -2.03 5.02
C LEU A 92 16.41 -2.07 4.28
N GLY A 93 16.94 -3.27 4.04
CA GLY A 93 18.12 -3.50 3.21
C GLY A 93 19.27 -2.53 3.49
N ALA A 94 19.63 -1.73 2.48
CA ALA A 94 20.70 -0.76 2.54
C ALA A 94 20.21 0.69 2.78
N ILE A 95 19.00 0.91 3.31
CA ILE A 95 18.53 2.27 3.60
C ILE A 95 19.32 2.84 4.77
N PRO A 96 20.13 3.89 4.58
CA PRO A 96 20.98 4.42 5.64
C PRO A 96 20.16 4.96 6.81
N GLY A 97 20.52 4.53 8.05
CA GLY A 97 19.87 4.99 9.27
C GLY A 97 18.47 4.43 9.50
N ALA A 98 18.09 3.35 8.78
CA ALA A 98 16.81 2.69 8.97
C ALA A 98 16.75 1.93 10.31
N LEU A 99 15.58 1.94 10.92
CA LEU A 99 15.30 1.29 12.19
C LEU A 99 14.20 0.24 12.03
N VAL A 100 14.36 -0.90 12.68
CA VAL A 100 13.25 -1.85 12.83
C VAL A 100 12.34 -1.32 13.93
N ALA A 101 11.08 -1.01 13.60
CA ALA A 101 10.12 -0.45 14.52
C ALA A 101 8.69 -0.91 14.23
N ASP A 102 7.88 -0.97 15.27
CA ASP A 102 6.46 -1.22 15.22
C ASP A 102 5.69 0.09 15.28
N ALA A 103 4.77 0.31 14.33
CA ALA A 103 3.91 1.50 14.32
C ALA A 103 3.05 1.64 15.59
N GLN A 104 2.79 0.54 16.30
CA GLN A 104 2.01 0.51 17.53
C GLN A 104 2.83 0.95 18.77
N GLN A 105 4.17 1.04 18.62
CA GLN A 105 5.09 1.47 19.69
C GLN A 105 6.35 2.08 19.08
N LEU A 106 6.25 3.33 18.65
CA LEU A 106 7.35 4.02 17.99
C LEU A 106 8.47 4.37 18.98
N PRO A 107 9.75 4.07 18.68
CA PRO A 107 10.90 4.40 19.53
C PRO A 107 11.28 5.88 19.41
N ILE A 108 10.29 6.77 19.53
CA ILE A 108 10.41 8.21 19.38
C ILE A 108 9.78 8.90 20.58
N THR A 109 10.43 9.92 21.09
CA THR A 109 9.95 10.73 22.18
C THR A 109 8.66 11.49 21.77
N THR A 110 7.75 11.66 22.70
CA THR A 110 6.53 12.46 22.50
C THR A 110 6.89 13.88 22.05
N GLY A 111 6.20 14.36 21.01
CA GLY A 111 6.36 15.72 20.51
C GLY A 111 7.68 16.01 19.80
N ALA A 112 8.39 15.00 19.29
CA ALA A 112 9.74 15.17 18.72
C ALA A 112 9.76 15.42 17.21
N LEU A 113 8.66 15.17 16.50
CA LEU A 113 8.63 15.21 15.03
C LEU A 113 7.85 16.41 14.48
N GLY A 114 8.37 17.02 13.41
CA GLY A 114 7.61 17.97 12.60
C GLY A 114 6.59 17.29 11.69
N ALA A 115 6.86 16.05 11.25
CA ALA A 115 5.90 15.26 10.50
C ALA A 115 6.12 13.75 10.70
N VAL A 116 5.07 12.97 10.46
CA VAL A 116 5.10 11.51 10.37
C VAL A 116 4.38 11.04 9.12
N LEU A 117 5.00 10.12 8.39
CA LEU A 117 4.45 9.49 7.20
C LEU A 117 4.02 8.07 7.55
N ALA A 118 2.83 7.64 7.08
CA ALA A 118 2.32 6.28 7.17
C ALA A 118 1.67 5.90 5.82
N LEU A 119 2.53 5.61 4.82
CA LEU A 119 2.14 5.52 3.43
C LEU A 119 1.90 4.07 3.01
N HIS A 120 0.65 3.72 2.70
CA HIS A 120 0.23 2.37 2.32
C HIS A 120 0.66 1.27 3.31
N MET A 121 0.54 1.51 4.64
CA MET A 121 0.99 0.56 5.64
C MET A 121 -0.02 0.27 6.76
N LEU A 122 -0.92 1.20 7.11
CA LEU A 122 -1.82 1.06 8.28
C LEU A 122 -2.76 -0.15 8.19
N TYR A 123 -3.09 -0.62 7.00
CA TYR A 123 -3.86 -1.85 6.82
C TYR A 123 -3.13 -3.14 7.23
N HIS A 124 -1.80 -3.07 7.40
CA HIS A 124 -0.99 -4.17 7.93
C HIS A 124 -0.85 -4.15 9.46
N VAL A 125 -1.32 -3.11 10.11
CA VAL A 125 -1.22 -2.95 11.56
C VAL A 125 -2.38 -3.67 12.25
N GLU A 126 -2.09 -4.45 13.28
CA GLU A 126 -3.11 -5.21 14.03
C GLU A 126 -4.04 -4.27 14.80
N ASP A 127 -3.49 -3.41 15.66
CA ASP A 127 -4.23 -2.35 16.36
C ASP A 127 -3.99 -0.99 15.70
N GLN A 128 -4.83 -0.67 14.70
CA GLN A 128 -4.75 0.59 13.98
C GLN A 128 -5.00 1.80 14.88
N ALA A 129 -5.89 1.67 15.87
CA ALA A 129 -6.17 2.76 16.80
C ALA A 129 -4.94 3.08 17.66
N GLN A 130 -4.19 2.06 18.09
CA GLN A 130 -2.93 2.27 18.80
C GLN A 130 -1.88 2.92 17.90
N ALA A 131 -1.73 2.47 16.66
CA ALA A 131 -0.79 3.08 15.73
C ALA A 131 -1.14 4.56 15.48
N VAL A 132 -2.40 4.89 15.27
CA VAL A 132 -2.84 6.28 15.06
C VAL A 132 -2.55 7.14 16.30
N ARG A 133 -2.74 6.60 17.53
CA ARG A 133 -2.33 7.29 18.77
C ARG A 133 -0.82 7.53 18.82
N GLU A 134 0.00 6.58 18.39
CA GLU A 134 1.45 6.74 18.32
C GLU A 134 1.87 7.78 17.28
N LEU A 135 1.23 7.80 16.09
CA LEU A 135 1.47 8.85 15.10
C LEU A 135 1.20 10.23 15.69
N GLY A 136 0.08 10.42 16.41
CA GLY A 136 -0.22 11.69 17.07
C GLY A 136 0.74 12.01 18.21
N ARG A 137 1.10 11.01 19.03
CA ARG A 137 2.00 11.19 20.17
C ARG A 137 3.36 11.74 19.79
N VAL A 138 3.94 11.25 18.70
CA VAL A 138 5.31 11.63 18.29
C VAL A 138 5.38 13.02 17.64
N LEU A 139 4.26 13.59 17.20
CA LEU A 139 4.19 14.91 16.58
C LEU A 139 4.34 16.04 17.59
N ALA A 140 5.17 17.01 17.25
CA ALA A 140 5.23 18.30 17.93
C ALA A 140 3.91 19.08 17.73
N PRO A 141 3.62 20.06 18.59
CA PRO A 141 2.50 20.96 18.35
C PRO A 141 2.56 21.60 16.96
N GLY A 142 1.50 21.47 16.18
CA GLY A 142 1.44 21.91 14.77
C GLY A 142 2.14 21.01 13.77
N GLY A 143 2.64 19.84 14.20
CA GLY A 143 3.15 18.80 13.31
C GLY A 143 2.03 18.13 12.52
N ILE A 144 2.39 17.47 11.40
CA ILE A 144 1.44 16.83 10.49
C ILE A 144 1.67 15.33 10.34
N ALA A 145 0.60 14.57 10.19
CA ALA A 145 0.66 13.20 9.72
C ALA A 145 0.20 13.12 8.25
N ILE A 146 0.96 12.41 7.41
CA ILE A 146 0.58 12.12 6.02
C ILE A 146 0.36 10.62 5.91
N VAL A 147 -0.88 10.25 5.61
CA VAL A 147 -1.31 8.85 5.50
C VAL A 147 -1.78 8.59 4.08
N SER A 148 -1.54 7.41 3.53
CA SER A 148 -2.12 7.02 2.24
C SER A 148 -2.69 5.61 2.27
N THR A 149 -3.74 5.42 1.48
CA THR A 149 -4.37 4.12 1.26
C THR A 149 -5.20 4.12 -0.04
N ASN A 150 -5.85 3.00 -0.32
CA ASN A 150 -6.73 2.86 -1.48
C ASN A 150 -8.20 2.85 -1.05
N SER A 151 -9.10 3.19 -1.99
CA SER A 151 -10.53 3.00 -1.85
C SER A 151 -10.88 1.51 -1.76
N ARG A 152 -12.01 1.22 -1.17
CA ARG A 152 -12.62 -0.13 -1.13
C ARG A 152 -12.92 -0.67 -2.53
N THR A 153 -13.11 0.21 -3.49
CA THR A 153 -13.40 -0.12 -4.89
C THR A 153 -12.18 0.06 -5.83
N ASP A 154 -10.97 0.18 -5.26
CA ASP A 154 -9.74 0.28 -6.03
C ASP A 154 -9.42 -1.03 -6.77
N LYS A 155 -9.19 -0.95 -8.07
CA LYS A 155 -8.77 -2.07 -8.93
C LYS A 155 -9.73 -3.27 -8.91
N LEU A 156 -11.05 -3.03 -8.95
CA LEU A 156 -12.05 -4.13 -8.99
C LEU A 156 -11.88 -5.03 -10.21
N GLU A 157 -11.36 -4.52 -11.32
CA GLU A 157 -11.10 -5.28 -12.53
C GLU A 157 -10.07 -6.40 -12.28
N LEU A 158 -9.07 -6.16 -11.42
CA LEU A 158 -8.11 -7.20 -11.02
C LEU A 158 -8.74 -8.26 -10.11
N GLU A 159 -9.72 -7.88 -9.29
CA GLU A 159 -10.47 -8.83 -8.48
C GLU A 159 -11.37 -9.71 -9.35
N HIS A 160 -12.06 -9.11 -10.33
CA HIS A 160 -12.89 -9.84 -11.28
C HIS A 160 -12.04 -10.82 -12.13
N LEU A 161 -10.93 -10.33 -12.68
CA LEU A 161 -9.97 -11.14 -13.43
C LEU A 161 -9.51 -12.35 -12.61
N TRP A 162 -9.09 -12.12 -11.36
CA TRP A 162 -8.64 -13.19 -10.46
C TRP A 162 -9.72 -14.24 -10.24
N ARG A 163 -10.96 -13.81 -9.89
CA ARG A 163 -12.07 -14.73 -9.63
C ARG A 163 -12.46 -15.54 -10.85
N GLN A 164 -12.44 -14.93 -12.02
CA GLN A 164 -12.70 -15.64 -13.26
C GLN A 164 -11.60 -16.66 -13.56
N ALA A 165 -10.32 -16.29 -13.46
CA ALA A 165 -9.20 -17.18 -13.68
C ALA A 165 -9.19 -18.35 -12.67
N ALA A 166 -9.45 -18.06 -11.40
CA ALA A 166 -9.57 -19.07 -10.35
C ALA A 166 -10.76 -20.00 -10.59
N GLY A 167 -11.89 -19.46 -11.06
CA GLY A 167 -13.06 -20.23 -11.44
C GLY A 167 -12.76 -21.23 -12.56
N ASP A 168 -12.09 -20.79 -13.61
CA ASP A 168 -11.67 -21.65 -14.74
C ASP A 168 -10.77 -22.79 -14.26
N VAL A 169 -9.78 -22.49 -13.43
CA VAL A 169 -8.83 -23.49 -12.90
C VAL A 169 -9.53 -24.52 -12.00
N LEU A 170 -10.52 -24.08 -11.21
CA LEU A 170 -11.27 -24.96 -10.32
C LEU A 170 -12.47 -25.64 -10.99
N GLY A 171 -12.82 -25.27 -12.23
CA GLY A 171 -14.01 -25.81 -12.92
C GLY A 171 -15.32 -25.33 -12.31
N ILE A 172 -15.37 -24.11 -11.75
CA ILE A 172 -16.55 -23.48 -11.14
C ILE A 172 -16.83 -22.12 -11.76
N GLN A 173 -18.04 -21.60 -11.62
CA GLN A 173 -18.44 -20.36 -12.26
C GLN A 173 -17.62 -19.15 -11.79
N GLU A 174 -17.33 -19.04 -10.49
CA GLU A 174 -16.56 -17.96 -9.90
C GLU A 174 -15.68 -18.51 -8.78
N GLY A 175 -14.37 -18.26 -8.85
CA GLY A 175 -13.42 -18.71 -7.86
C GLY A 175 -13.40 -17.83 -6.59
N PRO A 176 -12.64 -18.24 -5.57
CA PRO A 176 -12.49 -17.47 -4.35
C PRO A 176 -11.77 -16.13 -4.62
N ALA A 177 -12.05 -15.14 -3.75
CA ALA A 177 -11.40 -13.84 -3.80
C ALA A 177 -9.89 -13.95 -3.55
N ARG A 178 -9.11 -13.07 -4.16
CA ARG A 178 -7.72 -12.87 -3.76
C ARG A 178 -7.64 -12.11 -2.43
N VAL A 179 -6.48 -12.14 -1.79
CA VAL A 179 -6.21 -11.32 -0.61
C VAL A 179 -6.25 -9.83 -0.98
N GLN A 180 -7.05 -9.06 -0.26
CA GLN A 180 -7.17 -7.61 -0.41
C GLN A 180 -6.41 -6.90 0.70
N LEU A 181 -5.21 -6.39 0.42
CA LEU A 181 -4.31 -5.83 1.44
C LEU A 181 -4.91 -4.62 2.15
N SER A 182 -5.52 -3.69 1.41
CA SER A 182 -6.01 -2.42 1.97
C SER A 182 -7.42 -2.51 2.59
N ALA A 183 -8.07 -3.69 2.60
CA ALA A 183 -9.46 -3.82 3.04
C ALA A 183 -9.71 -3.37 4.50
N ARG A 184 -8.69 -3.44 5.37
CA ARG A 184 -8.79 -3.05 6.78
C ARG A 184 -8.61 -1.54 7.04
N PHE A 185 -8.13 -0.79 6.06
CA PHE A 185 -7.91 0.65 6.16
C PHE A 185 -8.09 1.27 4.78
N THR A 186 -9.31 1.64 4.45
CA THR A 186 -9.68 2.19 3.14
C THR A 186 -9.79 3.71 3.18
N MET A 187 -9.86 4.36 2.01
CA MET A 187 -10.11 5.81 1.93
C MET A 187 -11.43 6.21 2.59
N GLU A 188 -12.42 5.32 2.60
CA GLU A 188 -13.74 5.55 3.19
C GLU A 188 -13.70 5.44 4.72
N ASP A 189 -12.87 4.55 5.28
CA ASP A 189 -12.79 4.30 6.72
C ASP A 189 -11.73 5.18 7.41
N ALA A 190 -10.68 5.55 6.69
CA ALA A 190 -9.53 6.28 7.23
C ALA A 190 -9.90 7.58 7.96
N PRO A 191 -10.82 8.45 7.46
CA PRO A 191 -11.17 9.67 8.19
C PRO A 191 -11.75 9.41 9.58
N ALA A 192 -12.57 8.38 9.74
CA ALA A 192 -13.16 8.04 11.04
C ALA A 192 -12.10 7.51 12.03
N ILE A 193 -11.16 6.69 11.53
CA ILE A 193 -10.07 6.12 12.35
C ILE A 193 -9.09 7.22 12.76
N LEU A 194 -8.65 8.05 11.81
CA LEU A 194 -7.71 9.14 12.03
C LEU A 194 -8.32 10.27 12.90
N GLY A 195 -9.61 10.54 12.72
CA GLY A 195 -10.36 11.55 13.50
C GLY A 195 -10.48 11.26 15.00
N THR A 196 -10.07 10.05 15.45
CA THR A 196 -9.96 9.74 16.88
C THR A 196 -8.79 10.48 17.56
N VAL A 197 -7.82 11.00 16.77
CA VAL A 197 -6.60 11.65 17.24
C VAL A 197 -6.41 13.03 16.61
N PHE A 198 -6.72 13.18 15.33
CA PHE A 198 -6.48 14.39 14.56
C PHE A 198 -7.77 15.19 14.40
N GLY A 199 -7.69 16.51 14.65
CA GLY A 199 -8.83 17.42 14.57
C GLY A 199 -9.17 17.85 13.15
N GLU A 200 -8.17 17.94 12.28
CA GLU A 200 -8.32 18.32 10.87
C GLU A 200 -7.77 17.22 9.97
N ILE A 201 -8.56 16.83 8.97
CA ILE A 201 -8.17 15.81 7.98
C ILE A 201 -8.53 16.32 6.59
N ARG A 202 -7.52 16.58 5.78
CA ARG A 202 -7.68 16.98 4.38
C ARG A 202 -7.33 15.81 3.47
N THR A 203 -8.24 15.46 2.59
CA THR A 203 -8.05 14.36 1.62
C THR A 203 -7.53 14.89 0.29
N ILE A 204 -6.54 14.22 -0.28
CA ILE A 204 -6.01 14.43 -1.62
C ILE A 204 -6.35 13.18 -2.44
N PRO A 205 -7.41 13.19 -3.25
CA PRO A 205 -7.76 12.05 -4.10
C PRO A 205 -6.76 11.92 -5.25
N LEU A 206 -6.42 10.68 -5.62
CA LEU A 206 -5.46 10.34 -6.67
C LEU A 206 -6.07 9.32 -7.64
N PRO A 207 -7.18 9.67 -8.31
CA PRO A 207 -7.82 8.77 -9.25
C PRO A 207 -7.00 8.62 -10.52
N GLY A 208 -7.16 7.48 -11.21
CA GLY A 208 -6.54 7.25 -12.49
C GLY A 208 -7.01 5.95 -13.12
N VAL A 209 -6.55 5.71 -14.34
CA VAL A 209 -6.78 4.47 -15.07
C VAL A 209 -5.42 3.94 -15.52
N ILE A 210 -5.13 2.69 -15.18
CA ILE A 210 -4.03 1.93 -15.75
C ILE A 210 -4.56 1.33 -17.06
N GLU A 211 -3.81 1.50 -18.14
CA GLU A 211 -4.14 0.92 -19.42
C GLU A 211 -2.91 0.22 -20.00
N VAL A 212 -3.01 -1.08 -20.21
CA VAL A 212 -1.91 -1.91 -20.70
C VAL A 212 -2.28 -2.61 -22.00
N THR A 213 -1.31 -2.71 -22.90
CA THR A 213 -1.40 -3.45 -24.18
C THR A 213 -0.57 -4.74 -24.14
N ASP A 214 -0.09 -5.12 -22.96
CA ASP A 214 0.65 -6.34 -22.67
C ASP A 214 0.19 -6.88 -21.30
N ALA A 215 0.06 -8.18 -21.16
CA ALA A 215 -0.41 -8.82 -19.93
C ALA A 215 0.61 -8.77 -18.78
N GLU A 216 1.91 -8.67 -19.09
CA GLU A 216 2.97 -8.81 -18.09
C GLU A 216 2.87 -7.85 -16.89
N PRO A 217 2.54 -6.56 -17.04
CA PRO A 217 2.38 -5.65 -15.92
C PRO A 217 1.29 -6.11 -14.92
N VAL A 218 0.16 -6.61 -15.44
CA VAL A 218 -0.95 -7.13 -14.65
C VAL A 218 -0.57 -8.44 -13.98
N VAL A 219 0.05 -9.34 -14.72
CA VAL A 219 0.51 -10.65 -14.24
C VAL A 219 1.55 -10.49 -13.13
N ALA A 220 2.54 -9.62 -13.32
CA ALA A 220 3.54 -9.32 -12.29
C ALA A 220 2.91 -8.76 -11.01
N HIS A 221 1.89 -7.90 -11.15
CA HIS A 221 1.14 -7.39 -10.01
C HIS A 221 0.42 -8.52 -9.27
N LEU A 222 -0.31 -9.39 -9.97
CA LEU A 222 -1.02 -10.52 -9.35
C LEU A 222 -0.05 -11.52 -8.72
N ALA A 223 1.06 -11.87 -9.41
CA ALA A 223 2.09 -12.77 -8.90
C ALA A 223 2.78 -12.24 -7.63
N SER A 224 2.81 -10.91 -7.41
CA SER A 224 3.37 -10.32 -6.20
C SER A 224 2.64 -10.68 -4.91
N TYR A 225 1.49 -11.34 -5.01
CA TYR A 225 0.71 -11.88 -3.89
C TYR A 225 1.08 -13.33 -3.53
N GLU A 226 2.15 -13.89 -4.09
CA GLU A 226 2.62 -15.26 -3.84
C GLU A 226 2.81 -15.58 -2.35
N ALA A 227 3.16 -14.58 -1.52
CA ALA A 227 3.28 -14.75 -0.07
C ALA A 227 2.00 -15.29 0.59
N TRP A 228 0.86 -15.09 -0.02
CA TRP A 228 -0.47 -15.56 0.44
C TRP A 228 -1.03 -16.71 -0.38
N ALA A 229 -0.25 -17.30 -1.31
CA ALA A 229 -0.72 -18.35 -2.23
C ALA A 229 -1.42 -19.50 -1.52
N ASP A 230 -0.81 -20.02 -0.44
CA ASP A 230 -1.36 -21.13 0.36
C ASP A 230 -2.69 -20.79 1.06
N LYS A 231 -3.06 -19.50 1.10
CA LYS A 231 -4.25 -19.00 1.80
C LYS A 231 -5.40 -18.67 0.85
N MET A 232 -5.16 -18.68 -0.45
CA MET A 232 -6.16 -18.30 -1.45
C MET A 232 -7.07 -19.47 -1.88
N GLY A 233 -6.73 -20.71 -1.48
CA GLY A 233 -7.56 -21.90 -1.79
C GLY A 233 -7.63 -22.26 -3.25
N VAL A 234 -6.61 -21.88 -4.04
CA VAL A 234 -6.50 -22.16 -5.48
C VAL A 234 -5.07 -22.58 -5.84
N PRO A 235 -4.87 -23.32 -6.93
CA PRO A 235 -3.56 -23.52 -7.53
C PRO A 235 -3.03 -22.17 -8.05
N PHE A 236 -2.18 -21.51 -7.25
CA PHE A 236 -1.80 -20.11 -7.47
C PHE A 236 -1.14 -19.87 -8.83
N ARG A 237 -0.17 -20.71 -9.21
CA ARG A 237 0.57 -20.55 -10.47
C ARG A 237 -0.32 -20.74 -11.68
N GLU A 238 -1.15 -21.76 -11.66
CA GLU A 238 -2.11 -22.05 -12.72
C GLU A 238 -3.13 -20.92 -12.86
N THR A 239 -3.56 -20.35 -11.74
CA THR A 239 -4.47 -19.19 -11.73
C THR A 239 -3.79 -17.94 -12.33
N ILE A 240 -2.50 -17.71 -12.04
CA ILE A 240 -1.73 -16.62 -12.66
C ILE A 240 -1.63 -16.80 -14.18
N GLU A 241 -1.31 -18.02 -14.66
CA GLU A 241 -1.24 -18.29 -16.11
C GLU A 241 -2.61 -18.12 -16.78
N ARG A 242 -3.68 -18.59 -16.15
CA ARG A 242 -5.03 -18.38 -16.68
C ARG A 242 -5.44 -16.91 -16.68
N ALA A 243 -5.04 -16.13 -15.68
CA ALA A 243 -5.23 -14.68 -15.67
C ALA A 243 -4.48 -14.00 -16.84
N ARG A 244 -3.25 -14.45 -17.14
CA ARG A 244 -2.48 -14.01 -18.32
C ARG A 244 -3.25 -14.21 -19.63
N GLU A 245 -3.79 -15.41 -19.81
CA GLU A 245 -4.56 -15.76 -21.01
C GLU A 245 -5.76 -14.83 -21.15
N ARG A 246 -6.54 -14.63 -20.07
CA ARG A 246 -7.70 -13.74 -20.07
C ARG A 246 -7.36 -12.28 -20.36
N VAL A 247 -6.25 -11.76 -19.82
CA VAL A 247 -5.78 -10.41 -20.15
C VAL A 247 -5.45 -10.29 -21.62
N ASN A 248 -4.76 -11.30 -22.19
CA ASN A 248 -4.44 -11.32 -23.61
C ASN A 248 -5.70 -11.41 -24.48
N GLU A 249 -6.69 -12.24 -24.10
CA GLU A 249 -8.00 -12.31 -24.76
C GLU A 249 -8.66 -10.93 -24.80
N THR A 250 -8.73 -10.23 -23.66
CA THR A 250 -9.29 -8.87 -23.56
C THR A 250 -8.52 -7.87 -24.43
N ILE A 251 -7.18 -7.92 -24.41
CA ILE A 251 -6.35 -7.04 -25.24
C ILE A 251 -6.58 -7.29 -26.74
N GLN A 252 -6.75 -8.54 -27.15
CA GLN A 252 -7.07 -8.88 -28.55
C GLN A 252 -8.45 -8.38 -28.99
N GLU A 253 -9.43 -8.39 -28.10
CA GLU A 253 -10.81 -7.99 -28.39
C GLU A 253 -11.01 -6.46 -28.29
N GLU A 254 -10.43 -5.82 -27.26
CA GLU A 254 -10.68 -4.43 -26.89
C GLU A 254 -9.49 -3.48 -27.16
N GLY A 255 -8.32 -4.04 -27.53
CA GLY A 255 -7.09 -3.28 -27.78
C GLY A 255 -6.25 -3.01 -26.53
N SER A 256 -6.83 -3.07 -25.34
CA SER A 256 -6.14 -2.86 -24.06
C SER A 256 -6.87 -3.52 -22.90
N PHE A 257 -6.15 -3.77 -21.79
CA PHE A 257 -6.76 -4.12 -20.51
C PHE A 257 -6.71 -2.90 -19.57
N ARG A 258 -7.84 -2.51 -19.00
CA ARG A 258 -7.99 -1.30 -18.20
C ARG A 258 -8.28 -1.63 -16.75
N VAL A 259 -7.67 -0.85 -15.84
CA VAL A 259 -7.83 -1.01 -14.39
C VAL A 259 -8.05 0.36 -13.75
N THR A 260 -9.15 0.53 -13.05
CA THR A 260 -9.50 1.76 -12.35
C THR A 260 -8.71 1.88 -11.05
N CYS A 261 -7.98 2.98 -10.87
CA CYS A 261 -7.24 3.28 -9.65
C CYS A 261 -7.96 4.34 -8.83
N LEU A 262 -8.24 4.01 -7.59
CA LEU A 262 -8.91 4.90 -6.64
C LEU A 262 -8.16 4.88 -5.30
N GLY A 263 -7.10 5.68 -5.21
CA GLY A 263 -6.32 5.87 -4.00
C GLY A 263 -6.29 7.33 -3.57
N GLY A 264 -5.61 7.60 -2.47
CA GLY A 264 -5.44 8.97 -2.00
C GLY A 264 -4.49 9.10 -0.83
N MET A 265 -4.27 10.35 -0.46
CA MET A 265 -3.56 10.74 0.76
C MET A 265 -4.48 11.54 1.67
N LEU A 266 -4.23 11.42 2.97
CA LEU A 266 -4.88 12.20 4.02
C LEU A 266 -3.78 12.94 4.77
N VAL A 267 -3.92 14.26 4.86
CA VAL A 267 -3.05 15.14 5.64
C VAL A 267 -3.80 15.51 6.90
N CYS A 268 -3.24 15.19 8.05
CA CYS A 268 -3.88 15.26 9.37
C CYS A 268 -3.11 16.19 10.30
N GLN A 269 -3.88 17.02 11.06
CA GLN A 269 -3.37 17.91 12.10
C GLN A 269 -4.16 17.79 13.40
#